data_63da7681e191ed54843323b4051e230e
#
_entry.id   63da7681e191ed54843323b4051e230e
#
_cell.length_a   1.000
_cell.length_b   1.000
_cell.length_c   1.000
_cell.angle_alpha   90.00
_cell.angle_beta   90.00
_cell.angle_gamma   90.00
#
_symmetry.space_group_name_H-M   'P 1'
#
loop_
_entity.id
_entity.type
_entity.pdbx_description
1 polymer ?
#
loop_
_entity_poly.entity_id
_entity_poly.type
_entity_poly.pdbx_seq_one_letter_code
_entity_poly.pdbx_strand_id
1 'polypeptide(L)'
;LIGLEGEGLTIIQKNGKVYISLEEQLLFASGKYEINSEGIIALNKLASVLSFQEDLNIIVEGHTDSIPLSGKGMVKDNWDLSVMRATNVIKVLIKNPKLNPIQFTAAGRAEFVPISTNKNIAGRRDNRRIELILTPNLDDLFKLLE
;
A
#
# COMPACT_ATOMS: atom_id res chain seq x y z
N LEU A 1 12.36 5.34 -12.21
CA LEU A 1 11.38 5.98 -11.34
C LEU A 1 10.07 6.19 -12.07
N ILE A 2 8.98 6.15 -11.33
CA ILE A 2 7.64 6.16 -11.93
C ILE A 2 7.06 7.56 -12.11
N GLY A 3 7.81 8.61 -11.73
CA GLY A 3 7.37 9.99 -11.87
C GLY A 3 6.35 10.46 -10.83
N LEU A 4 6.06 9.65 -9.82
CA LEU A 4 5.10 9.99 -8.75
C LEU A 4 5.77 10.40 -7.44
N GLU A 5 7.09 10.29 -7.35
CA GLU A 5 7.82 10.71 -6.16
C GLU A 5 7.66 12.21 -5.93
N GLY A 6 7.32 12.58 -4.69
CA GLY A 6 7.00 13.96 -4.37
C GLY A 6 5.55 14.36 -4.66
N GLU A 7 4.76 13.50 -5.30
CA GLU A 7 3.34 13.73 -5.63
C GLU A 7 2.41 12.76 -4.87
N GLY A 8 2.77 12.43 -3.64
CA GLY A 8 2.01 11.48 -2.83
C GLY A 8 2.62 10.10 -2.77
N LEU A 9 3.76 9.87 -3.41
CA LEU A 9 4.50 8.63 -3.34
C LEU A 9 5.88 8.88 -2.75
N THR A 10 6.26 8.08 -1.76
CA THR A 10 7.56 8.14 -1.08
C THR A 10 8.18 6.75 -1.07
N ILE A 11 9.49 6.67 -1.34
CA ILE A 11 10.24 5.40 -1.33
C ILE A 11 11.32 5.48 -0.26
N ILE A 12 11.34 4.51 0.66
CA ILE A 12 12.34 4.42 1.73
C ILE A 12 12.92 3.02 1.74
N GLN A 13 14.26 2.93 1.77
CA GLN A 13 14.95 1.67 1.97
C GLN A 13 15.39 1.57 3.43
N LYS A 14 15.01 0.48 4.10
CA LYS A 14 15.29 0.28 5.52
C LYS A 14 15.31 -1.20 5.88
N ASN A 15 16.34 -1.63 6.62
CA ASN A 15 16.46 -2.99 7.15
C ASN A 15 16.31 -4.08 6.07
N GLY A 16 16.90 -3.87 4.91
CA GLY A 16 16.85 -4.82 3.80
C GLY A 16 15.52 -4.89 3.08
N LYS A 17 14.60 -3.96 3.36
CA LYS A 17 13.29 -3.87 2.73
C LYS A 17 13.11 -2.52 2.07
N VAL A 18 12.23 -2.46 1.08
CA VAL A 18 11.84 -1.21 0.44
C VAL A 18 10.39 -0.93 0.82
N TYR A 19 10.13 0.27 1.33
CA TYR A 19 8.81 0.74 1.71
C TYR A 19 8.37 1.79 0.69
N ILE A 20 7.28 1.51 -0.01
CA ILE A 20 6.64 2.48 -0.92
C ILE A 20 5.37 2.96 -0.24
N SER A 21 5.33 4.24 0.11
CA SER A 21 4.19 4.86 0.76
C SER A 21 3.38 5.67 -0.25
N LEU A 22 2.07 5.42 -0.29
CA LEU A 22 1.13 6.10 -1.18
C LEU A 22 0.09 6.82 -0.32
N GLU A 23 0.00 8.15 -0.46
CA GLU A 23 -1.00 8.92 0.27
C GLU A 23 -2.42 8.55 -0.17
N GLU A 24 -3.38 8.63 0.77
CA GLU A 24 -4.79 8.34 0.51
C GLU A 24 -5.31 9.08 -0.73
N GLN A 25 -5.06 10.38 -0.79
CA GLN A 25 -5.61 11.23 -1.84
C GLN A 25 -5.15 10.87 -3.25
N LEU A 26 -4.03 10.14 -3.37
CA LEU A 26 -3.56 9.66 -4.66
C LEU A 26 -4.45 8.52 -5.20
N LEU A 27 -5.08 7.77 -4.31
CA LEU A 27 -5.76 6.52 -4.65
C LEU A 27 -7.27 6.55 -4.41
N PHE A 28 -7.72 7.22 -3.34
CA PHE A 28 -9.09 7.10 -2.83
C PHE A 28 -9.72 8.45 -2.53
N ALA A 29 -11.03 8.53 -2.65
CA ALA A 29 -11.80 9.59 -2.03
C ALA A 29 -11.89 9.32 -0.52
N SER A 30 -12.12 10.36 0.28
CA SER A 30 -12.20 10.27 1.74
C SER A 30 -13.21 9.21 2.17
N GLY A 31 -12.78 8.31 3.06
CA GLY A 31 -13.60 7.25 3.61
C GLY A 31 -14.00 6.15 2.63
N LYS A 32 -13.54 6.22 1.39
CA LYS A 32 -13.88 5.24 0.35
C LYS A 32 -12.78 4.19 0.22
N TYR A 33 -13.15 3.02 -0.27
CA TYR A 33 -12.21 1.93 -0.55
C TYR A 33 -12.11 1.59 -2.04
N GLU A 34 -12.94 2.17 -2.87
CA GLU A 34 -12.83 2.04 -4.32
C GLU A 34 -11.70 2.96 -4.82
N ILE A 35 -10.85 2.43 -5.68
CA ILE A 35 -9.73 3.19 -6.24
C ILE A 35 -10.27 4.07 -7.37
N ASN A 36 -9.95 5.37 -7.31
CA ASN A 36 -10.37 6.31 -8.35
C ASN A 36 -9.55 6.12 -9.63
N SER A 37 -9.98 6.76 -10.73
CA SER A 37 -9.35 6.60 -12.04
C SER A 37 -7.88 7.04 -12.05
N GLU A 38 -7.55 8.09 -11.31
CA GLU A 38 -6.15 8.56 -11.19
C GLU A 38 -5.30 7.57 -10.41
N GLY A 39 -5.88 6.96 -9.37
CA GLY A 39 -5.23 5.91 -8.61
C GLY A 39 -4.95 4.67 -9.44
N ILE A 40 -5.86 4.28 -10.32
CA ILE A 40 -5.65 3.16 -11.23
C ILE A 40 -4.44 3.44 -12.15
N ILE A 41 -4.34 4.65 -12.69
CA ILE A 41 -3.19 5.03 -13.53
C ILE A 41 -1.89 4.94 -12.75
N ALA A 42 -1.87 5.47 -11.51
CA ALA A 42 -0.69 5.43 -10.66
C ALA A 42 -0.28 3.98 -10.33
N LEU A 43 -1.25 3.13 -9.98
CA LEU A 43 -0.98 1.73 -9.65
C LEU A 43 -0.53 0.92 -10.87
N ASN A 44 -1.04 1.23 -12.06
CA ASN A 44 -0.57 0.58 -13.28
C ASN A 44 0.89 0.91 -13.57
N LYS A 45 1.31 2.16 -13.35
CA LYS A 45 2.72 2.54 -13.46
C LYS A 45 3.58 1.80 -12.45
N LEU A 46 3.11 1.71 -11.20
CA LEU A 46 3.81 0.99 -10.15
C LEU A 46 3.92 -0.50 -10.48
N ALA A 47 2.84 -1.11 -10.96
CA ALA A 47 2.83 -2.51 -11.37
C ALA A 47 3.88 -2.80 -12.44
N SER A 48 4.03 -1.91 -13.42
CA SER A 48 5.06 -2.04 -14.46
C SER A 48 6.46 -2.07 -13.87
N VAL A 49 6.74 -1.20 -12.90
CA VAL A 49 8.05 -1.17 -12.23
C VAL A 49 8.27 -2.44 -11.41
N LEU A 50 7.27 -2.86 -10.63
CA LEU A 50 7.37 -4.05 -9.79
C LEU A 50 7.56 -5.32 -10.61
N SER A 51 7.06 -5.35 -11.85
CA SER A 51 7.12 -6.53 -12.71
C SER A 51 8.53 -6.86 -13.19
N PHE A 52 9.50 -5.96 -13.04
CA PHE A 52 10.89 -6.22 -13.40
C PHE A 52 11.62 -7.12 -12.40
N GLN A 53 11.05 -7.32 -11.22
CA GLN A 53 11.63 -8.16 -10.15
C GLN A 53 10.71 -9.34 -9.89
N GLU A 54 11.15 -10.56 -10.24
CA GLU A 54 10.31 -11.76 -10.13
C GLU A 54 10.20 -12.30 -8.70
N ASP A 55 11.22 -12.10 -7.88
CA ASP A 55 11.34 -12.75 -6.56
C ASP A 55 11.05 -11.80 -5.39
N LEU A 56 10.07 -10.92 -5.55
CA LEU A 56 9.64 -10.04 -4.47
C LEU A 56 8.44 -10.63 -3.73
N ASN A 57 8.48 -10.57 -2.39
CA ASN A 57 7.29 -10.68 -1.58
C ASN A 57 6.80 -9.27 -1.29
N ILE A 58 5.52 -9.03 -1.52
CA ILE A 58 4.93 -7.70 -1.42
C ILE A 58 3.77 -7.75 -0.44
N ILE A 59 3.92 -7.04 0.69
CA ILE A 59 2.81 -6.82 1.62
C ILE A 59 2.22 -5.47 1.28
N VAL A 60 0.93 -5.43 1.00
CA VAL A 60 0.20 -4.18 0.82
C VAL A 60 -0.57 -3.92 2.10
N GLU A 61 -0.22 -2.83 2.78
CA GLU A 61 -0.68 -2.54 4.13
C GLU A 61 -1.44 -1.22 4.14
N GLY A 62 -2.72 -1.26 4.57
CA GLY A 62 -3.55 -0.07 4.70
C GLY A 62 -3.46 0.53 6.08
N HIS A 63 -3.45 1.87 6.15
CA HIS A 63 -3.41 2.65 7.38
C HIS A 63 -4.41 3.78 7.34
N THR A 64 -5.04 4.07 8.47
CA THR A 64 -5.99 5.16 8.63
C THR A 64 -5.48 6.17 9.66
N ASP A 65 -6.19 7.30 9.79
CA ASP A 65 -6.04 8.18 10.94
C ASP A 65 -6.91 7.67 12.10
N SER A 66 -6.91 8.42 13.21
CA SER A 66 -7.65 8.02 14.41
C SER A 66 -9.12 8.42 14.42
N ILE A 67 -9.61 9.10 13.38
CA ILE A 67 -11.03 9.47 13.32
C ILE A 67 -11.85 8.21 13.06
N PRO A 68 -12.83 7.92 13.95
CA PRO A 68 -13.67 6.74 13.75
C PRO A 68 -14.44 6.81 12.43
N LEU A 69 -14.46 5.69 11.72
CA LEU A 69 -15.31 5.55 10.54
C LEU A 69 -16.73 5.21 11.00
N SER A 70 -17.70 6.04 10.66
CA SER A 70 -19.11 5.71 10.86
C SER A 70 -19.60 4.92 9.65
N GLY A 71 -19.25 3.63 9.64
CA GLY A 71 -19.45 2.78 8.48
C GLY A 71 -20.85 2.22 8.39
N LYS A 72 -21.38 2.24 7.15
CA LYS A 72 -22.57 1.51 6.76
C LYS A 72 -22.15 0.52 5.66
N GLY A 73 -22.75 -0.67 5.67
CA GLY A 73 -22.43 -1.69 4.68
C GLY A 73 -21.28 -2.60 5.10
N MET A 74 -20.40 -2.94 4.16
CA MET A 74 -19.35 -3.94 4.37
C MET A 74 -18.19 -3.43 5.21
N VAL A 75 -17.92 -2.11 5.17
CA VAL A 75 -16.82 -1.49 5.89
C VAL A 75 -17.39 -0.74 7.08
N LYS A 76 -17.15 -1.25 8.28
CA LYS A 76 -17.79 -0.76 9.51
C LYS A 76 -16.85 0.04 10.41
N ASP A 77 -15.55 -0.17 10.29
CA ASP A 77 -14.54 0.48 11.13
C ASP A 77 -13.23 0.66 10.36
N ASN A 78 -12.25 1.23 11.03
CA ASN A 78 -10.95 1.48 10.41
C ASN A 78 -10.17 0.19 10.11
N TRP A 79 -10.43 -0.89 10.84
CA TRP A 79 -9.86 -2.20 10.50
C TRP A 79 -10.36 -2.65 9.13
N ASP A 80 -11.68 -2.63 8.94
CA ASP A 80 -12.29 -3.03 7.68
C ASP A 80 -11.81 -2.13 6.53
N LEU A 81 -11.78 -0.81 6.74
CA LEU A 81 -11.38 0.14 5.72
C LEU A 81 -9.93 -0.09 5.29
N SER A 82 -9.03 -0.25 6.25
CA SER A 82 -7.60 -0.40 5.96
C SER A 82 -7.32 -1.68 5.16
N VAL A 83 -7.91 -2.80 5.55
CA VAL A 83 -7.69 -4.07 4.84
C VAL A 83 -8.39 -4.09 3.48
N MET A 84 -9.58 -3.51 3.37
CA MET A 84 -10.30 -3.45 2.10
C MET A 84 -9.56 -2.59 1.08
N ARG A 85 -8.99 -1.48 1.53
CA ARG A 85 -8.15 -0.63 0.67
C ARG A 85 -6.92 -1.38 0.16
N ALA A 86 -6.24 -2.10 1.04
CA ALA A 86 -5.09 -2.92 0.66
C ALA A 86 -5.48 -4.00 -0.36
N THR A 87 -6.60 -4.66 -0.14
CA THR A 87 -7.12 -5.69 -1.05
C THR A 87 -7.39 -5.10 -2.44
N ASN A 88 -8.02 -3.94 -2.51
CA ASN A 88 -8.34 -3.32 -3.79
C ASN A 88 -7.09 -2.83 -4.54
N VAL A 89 -6.07 -2.39 -3.82
CA VAL A 89 -4.77 -2.07 -4.42
C VAL A 89 -4.17 -3.31 -5.09
N ILE A 90 -4.15 -4.43 -4.39
CA ILE A 90 -3.64 -5.70 -4.94
C ILE A 90 -4.40 -6.09 -6.20
N LYS A 91 -5.73 -6.00 -6.18
CA LYS A 91 -6.56 -6.37 -7.34
C LYS A 91 -6.23 -5.55 -8.58
N VAL A 92 -5.84 -4.30 -8.42
CA VAL A 92 -5.38 -3.47 -9.55
C VAL A 92 -3.98 -3.89 -9.99
N LEU A 93 -3.06 -4.07 -9.05
CA LEU A 93 -1.67 -4.43 -9.38
C LEU A 93 -1.58 -5.76 -10.14
N ILE A 94 -2.31 -6.78 -9.70
CA ILE A 94 -2.24 -8.12 -10.30
C ILE A 94 -2.94 -8.24 -11.65
N LYS A 95 -3.59 -7.18 -12.13
CA LYS A 95 -4.02 -7.12 -13.53
C LYS A 95 -2.85 -7.13 -14.48
N ASN A 96 -1.67 -6.71 -14.02
CA ASN A 96 -0.43 -6.89 -14.79
C ASN A 96 -0.07 -8.38 -14.75
N PRO A 97 -0.07 -9.07 -15.91
CA PRO A 97 0.13 -10.52 -15.95
C PRO A 97 1.52 -10.99 -15.53
N LYS A 98 2.48 -10.07 -15.46
CA LYS A 98 3.85 -10.38 -15.00
C LYS A 98 3.95 -10.43 -13.47
N LEU A 99 2.92 -9.95 -12.77
CA LEU A 99 2.86 -10.03 -11.31
C LEU A 99 2.05 -11.27 -10.90
N ASN A 100 2.68 -12.14 -10.10
CA ASN A 100 2.04 -13.36 -9.64
C ASN A 100 1.29 -13.09 -8.34
N PRO A 101 0.00 -13.41 -8.23
CA PRO A 101 -0.76 -13.21 -7.00
C PRO A 101 -0.12 -13.84 -5.76
N ILE A 102 0.67 -14.90 -5.90
CA ILE A 102 1.34 -15.55 -4.76
C ILE A 102 2.35 -14.62 -4.06
N GLN A 103 2.81 -13.56 -4.75
CA GLN A 103 3.75 -12.59 -4.20
C GLN A 103 3.10 -11.65 -3.19
N PHE A 104 1.77 -11.55 -3.17
CA PHE A 104 1.04 -10.50 -2.47
C PHE A 104 0.36 -10.95 -1.20
N THR A 105 0.40 -10.09 -0.19
CA THR A 105 -0.36 -10.22 1.06
C THR A 105 -1.07 -8.90 1.32
N ALA A 106 -2.37 -8.98 1.62
CA ALA A 106 -3.14 -7.81 2.04
C ALA A 106 -3.13 -7.72 3.56
N ALA A 107 -2.88 -6.53 4.09
CA ALA A 107 -2.87 -6.29 5.53
C ALA A 107 -3.58 -4.98 5.86
N GLY A 108 -4.22 -4.92 7.03
CA GLY A 108 -4.83 -3.72 7.57
C GLY A 108 -4.30 -3.46 8.96
N ARG A 109 -3.93 -2.21 9.24
CA ARG A 109 -3.39 -1.79 10.53
C ARG A 109 -4.29 -0.78 11.25
N ALA A 110 -5.44 -0.43 10.65
CA ALA A 110 -6.34 0.60 11.18
C ALA A 110 -5.56 1.89 11.51
N GLU A 111 -5.78 2.49 12.68
CA GLU A 111 -5.10 3.73 13.12
C GLU A 111 -3.89 3.49 14.02
N PHE A 112 -3.49 2.24 14.21
CA PHE A 112 -2.58 1.87 15.31
C PHE A 112 -1.09 1.95 14.96
N VAL A 113 -0.73 2.33 13.74
CA VAL A 113 0.67 2.53 13.34
C VAL A 113 0.83 3.90 12.69
N PRO A 114 0.66 4.98 13.48
CA PRO A 114 0.77 6.34 12.93
C PRO A 114 2.23 6.70 12.64
N ILE A 115 2.43 7.51 11.60
CA ILE A 115 3.73 8.10 11.29
C ILE A 115 3.79 9.59 11.65
N SER A 116 2.63 10.17 11.96
CA SER A 116 2.49 11.57 12.38
C SER A 116 1.43 11.67 13.47
N THR A 117 1.30 12.86 14.06
CA THR A 117 0.26 13.08 15.06
C THR A 117 -1.14 13.06 14.43
N ASN A 118 -2.10 12.46 15.15
CA ASN A 118 -3.51 12.51 14.77
C ASN A 118 -4.22 13.77 15.27
N LYS A 119 -3.50 14.69 15.97
CA LYS A 119 -4.09 15.87 16.60
C LYS A 119 -4.39 17.01 15.64
N ASN A 120 -3.82 16.99 14.44
CA ASN A 120 -4.05 18.02 13.44
C ASN A 120 -4.31 17.41 12.06
N ILE A 121 -4.81 18.24 11.14
CA ILE A 121 -5.21 17.81 9.80
C ILE A 121 -4.02 17.27 9.02
N ALA A 122 -2.87 17.93 9.07
CA ALA A 122 -1.68 17.53 8.33
C ALA A 122 -1.18 16.15 8.78
N GLY A 123 -1.13 15.91 10.09
CA GLY A 123 -0.68 14.64 10.64
C GLY A 123 -1.64 13.49 10.30
N ARG A 124 -2.94 13.74 10.38
CA ARG A 124 -3.93 12.74 9.99
C ARG A 124 -3.82 12.39 8.50
N ARG A 125 -3.55 13.38 7.64
CA ARG A 125 -3.33 13.13 6.22
C ARG A 125 -2.14 12.21 5.99
N ASP A 126 -1.05 12.41 6.69
CA ASP A 126 0.14 11.56 6.59
C ASP A 126 -0.14 10.12 7.02
N ASN A 127 -1.02 9.95 8.02
CA ASN A 127 -1.36 8.63 8.54
C ASN A 127 -2.27 7.84 7.60
N ARG A 128 -3.09 8.51 6.79
CA ARG A 128 -3.97 7.87 5.80
C ARG A 128 -3.16 7.51 4.57
N ARG A 129 -2.70 6.27 4.50
CA ARG A 129 -1.79 5.82 3.45
C ARG A 129 -1.91 4.33 3.18
N ILE A 130 -1.37 3.94 2.04
CA ILE A 130 -1.08 2.55 1.70
C ILE A 130 0.44 2.41 1.69
N GLU A 131 0.96 1.37 2.31
CA GLU A 131 2.38 1.04 2.22
C GLU A 131 2.55 -0.30 1.51
N LEU A 132 3.43 -0.33 0.50
CA LEU A 132 3.90 -1.57 -0.08
C LEU A 132 5.25 -1.88 0.56
N ILE A 133 5.36 -3.07 1.15
CA ILE A 133 6.59 -3.51 1.79
C ILE A 133 7.19 -4.61 0.92
N LEU A 134 8.29 -4.27 0.25
CA LEU A 134 8.95 -5.17 -0.69
C LEU A 134 10.09 -5.88 0.02
N THR A 135 10.01 -7.20 0.06
CA THR A 135 11.04 -8.04 0.67
C THR A 135 11.58 -9.01 -0.39
N PRO A 136 12.91 -9.02 -0.61
CA PRO A 136 13.47 -10.00 -1.53
C PRO A 136 13.28 -11.41 -1.01
N ASN A 137 13.19 -12.38 -1.93
CA ASN A 137 13.09 -13.78 -1.55
C ASN A 137 14.44 -14.26 -1.02
N LEU A 138 14.48 -14.66 0.25
CA LEU A 138 15.70 -15.11 0.92
C LEU A 138 16.08 -16.55 0.59
N ASP A 139 15.20 -17.34 -0.02
CA ASP A 139 15.49 -18.73 -0.35
C ASP A 139 16.67 -18.86 -1.30
N ASP A 140 16.74 -17.98 -2.31
CA ASP A 140 17.87 -17.96 -3.24
C ASP A 140 19.16 -17.60 -2.55
N LEU A 141 19.11 -16.69 -1.55
CA LEU A 141 20.28 -16.32 -0.77
C LEU A 141 20.77 -17.49 0.06
N PHE A 142 19.87 -18.24 0.70
CA PHE A 142 20.24 -19.42 1.48
C PHE A 142 20.89 -20.49 0.60
N LYS A 143 20.41 -20.71 -0.60
CA LYS A 143 21.01 -21.65 -1.55
C LYS A 143 22.45 -21.27 -1.91
N LEU A 144 22.72 -19.97 -2.03
CA LEU A 144 24.06 -19.48 -2.31
C LEU A 144 25.03 -19.69 -1.14
N LEU A 145 24.49 -19.76 0.09
CA LEU A 145 25.29 -19.89 1.31
C LEU A 145 25.51 -21.35 1.74
N GLU A 146 24.85 -22.31 1.12
CA GLU A 146 25.02 -23.74 1.39
C GLU A 146 26.30 -24.34 0.81
#